data_0e418899268ec0582c6cac6f65a067f5
#
_entry.id   0e418899268ec0582c6cac6f65a067f5
#
_cell.length_a   1.000
_cell.length_b   1.000
_cell.length_c   1.000
_cell.angle_alpha   90.00
_cell.angle_beta   90.00
_cell.angle_gamma   90.00
#
_symmetry.space_group_name_H-M   'P 1'
#
loop_
_entity.id
_entity.type
_entity.pdbx_description
1 polymer ?
#
loop_
_entity_poly.entity_id
_entity_poly.type
_entity_poly.pdbx_seq_one_letter_code
_entity_poly.pdbx_strand_id
1 'polypeptide(L)'
;MKNRNRQHRLFFVFSLWLFLQIVLVPVSGQTTAISGIVNSYYPVLEIIPAKACIRLSSTAGLTVNDQILLLQMKGAAITTSNNSSFGTVTALNEAGNYETGTICSIKGDSVFLFHLLQNTYTPATGKVQLVPFASYVSANVTDTVKAAP
;
A
#
# COMPACT_ATOMS: atom_id res chain seq x y z
N MET A 1 -15.37 6.30 -65.85
CA MET A 1 -14.38 5.87 -64.83
C MET A 1 -13.89 6.95 -63.86
N LYS A 2 -14.37 8.17 -63.91
CA LYS A 2 -13.83 9.31 -63.11
C LYS A 2 -14.46 9.49 -61.73
N ASN A 3 -15.60 8.82 -61.41
CA ASN A 3 -16.37 9.06 -60.18
C ASN A 3 -16.00 8.13 -59.03
N ARG A 4 -15.37 6.97 -59.28
CA ARG A 4 -15.02 5.97 -58.25
C ARG A 4 -13.86 6.40 -57.41
N ASN A 5 -12.89 7.11 -57.97
CA ASN A 5 -11.71 7.62 -57.21
C ASN A 5 -12.04 8.80 -56.27
N ARG A 6 -13.15 9.52 -56.51
CA ARG A 6 -13.56 10.65 -55.70
C ARG A 6 -14.23 10.16 -54.41
N GLN A 7 -14.97 9.06 -54.46
CA GLN A 7 -15.62 8.46 -53.32
C GLN A 7 -14.59 7.83 -52.33
N HIS A 8 -13.58 7.14 -52.88
CA HIS A 8 -12.52 6.57 -52.04
C HIS A 8 -11.70 7.64 -51.33
N ARG A 9 -11.45 8.80 -51.95
CA ARG A 9 -10.76 9.94 -51.32
C ARG A 9 -11.59 10.59 -50.22
N LEU A 10 -12.89 10.70 -50.39
CA LEU A 10 -13.82 11.21 -49.37
C LEU A 10 -13.90 10.26 -48.16
N PHE A 11 -13.98 8.94 -48.40
CA PHE A 11 -13.97 7.94 -47.34
C PHE A 11 -12.66 7.96 -46.55
N PHE A 12 -11.51 8.11 -47.22
CA PHE A 12 -10.20 8.16 -46.56
C PHE A 12 -10.04 9.43 -45.70
N VAL A 13 -10.48 10.57 -46.17
CA VAL A 13 -10.43 11.84 -45.44
C VAL A 13 -11.38 11.81 -44.25
N PHE A 14 -12.56 11.23 -44.38
CA PHE A 14 -13.55 11.09 -43.30
C PHE A 14 -13.06 10.10 -42.21
N SER A 15 -12.43 8.98 -42.63
CA SER A 15 -11.82 8.02 -41.71
C SER A 15 -10.64 8.61 -40.97
N LEU A 16 -9.80 9.40 -41.62
CA LEU A 16 -8.64 10.07 -40.97
C LEU A 16 -9.11 11.16 -40.01
N TRP A 17 -10.20 11.87 -40.33
CA TRP A 17 -10.77 12.89 -39.47
C TRP A 17 -11.42 12.28 -38.22
N LEU A 18 -12.07 11.13 -38.33
CA LEU A 18 -12.65 10.36 -37.22
C LEU A 18 -11.55 9.79 -36.30
N PHE A 19 -10.41 9.35 -36.85
CA PHE A 19 -9.27 8.88 -36.06
C PHE A 19 -8.57 10.02 -35.28
N LEU A 20 -8.56 11.23 -35.84
CA LEU A 20 -7.94 12.39 -35.20
C LEU A 20 -8.75 12.90 -34.01
N GLN A 21 -10.04 12.64 -33.94
CA GLN A 21 -10.91 13.01 -32.78
C GLN A 21 -10.68 12.09 -31.57
N ILE A 22 -10.18 10.86 -31.75
CA ILE A 22 -9.95 9.90 -30.66
C ILE A 22 -8.70 10.25 -29.85
N VAL A 23 -7.77 11.06 -30.38
CA VAL A 23 -6.48 11.38 -29.75
C VAL A 23 -6.57 12.57 -28.77
N LEU A 24 -7.69 13.29 -28.70
CA LEU A 24 -7.88 14.50 -27.89
C LEU A 24 -8.81 14.27 -26.67
N VAL A 25 -8.80 13.07 -26.07
CA VAL A 25 -9.39 12.92 -24.75
C VAL A 25 -8.40 13.52 -23.74
N PRO A 26 -8.71 14.65 -23.09
CA PRO A 26 -7.87 15.12 -22.01
C PRO A 26 -7.86 14.05 -20.92
N VAL A 27 -6.70 13.46 -20.64
CA VAL A 27 -6.49 12.64 -19.44
C VAL A 27 -6.50 13.62 -18.27
N SER A 28 -7.69 13.91 -17.76
CA SER A 28 -7.85 14.64 -16.51
C SER A 28 -7.32 13.72 -15.40
N GLY A 29 -6.12 13.96 -14.93
CA GLY A 29 -5.61 13.33 -13.72
C GLY A 29 -6.62 13.61 -12.59
N GLN A 30 -7.28 12.57 -12.08
CA GLN A 30 -8.20 12.72 -10.96
C GLN A 30 -7.40 13.12 -9.72
N THR A 31 -7.68 14.31 -9.20
CA THR A 31 -7.17 14.75 -7.90
C THR A 31 -8.04 14.16 -6.81
N THR A 32 -7.44 13.37 -5.91
CA THR A 32 -8.16 12.77 -4.79
C THR A 32 -8.24 13.75 -3.63
N ALA A 33 -9.44 13.99 -3.11
CA ALA A 33 -9.64 14.78 -1.88
C ALA A 33 -9.25 13.94 -0.67
N ILE A 34 -8.44 14.50 0.23
CA ILE A 34 -7.99 13.87 1.46
C ILE A 34 -8.45 14.68 2.65
N SER A 35 -9.09 14.02 3.62
CA SER A 35 -9.51 14.62 4.89
C SER A 35 -9.77 13.56 5.95
N GLY A 36 -9.79 13.96 7.22
CA GLY A 36 -10.13 13.09 8.34
C GLY A 36 -9.04 12.05 8.64
N ILE A 37 -9.43 10.84 9.07
CA ILE A 37 -8.52 9.73 9.39
C ILE A 37 -8.13 9.04 8.09
N VAL A 38 -6.82 9.02 7.78
CA VAL A 38 -6.29 8.51 6.50
C VAL A 38 -5.57 7.16 6.62
N ASN A 39 -5.43 6.63 7.82
CA ASN A 39 -4.73 5.37 8.06
C ASN A 39 -5.49 4.47 9.02
N SER A 40 -5.25 3.17 8.89
CA SER A 40 -5.77 2.14 9.78
C SER A 40 -4.60 1.28 10.26
N TYR A 41 -4.71 0.72 11.46
CA TYR A 41 -3.69 -0.15 12.06
C TYR A 41 -4.28 -1.54 12.27
N TYR A 42 -3.58 -2.56 11.78
CA TYR A 42 -3.98 -3.95 11.90
C TYR A 42 -2.97 -4.70 12.75
N PRO A 43 -3.32 -5.11 13.98
CA PRO A 43 -2.45 -5.96 14.79
C PRO A 43 -2.15 -7.28 14.10
N VAL A 44 -0.86 -7.61 14.00
CA VAL A 44 -0.39 -8.86 13.44
C VAL A 44 -0.37 -9.92 14.55
N LEU A 45 -1.06 -11.03 14.32
CA LEU A 45 -1.12 -12.16 15.25
C LEU A 45 -0.03 -13.19 14.97
N GLU A 46 0.24 -13.43 13.67
CA GLU A 46 1.19 -14.43 13.24
C GLU A 46 1.78 -14.06 11.86
N ILE A 47 3.00 -14.47 11.63
CA ILE A 47 3.66 -14.37 10.32
C ILE A 47 4.17 -15.76 9.94
N ILE A 48 3.88 -16.18 8.71
CA ILE A 48 4.39 -17.42 8.10
C ILE A 48 5.28 -17.03 6.93
N PRO A 49 6.60 -16.81 7.16
CA PRO A 49 7.50 -16.20 6.17
C PRO A 49 7.58 -17.00 4.87
N ALA A 50 7.63 -18.33 4.96
CA ALA A 50 7.71 -19.21 3.79
C ALA A 50 6.53 -19.11 2.82
N LYS A 51 5.42 -18.50 3.24
CA LYS A 51 4.20 -18.31 2.45
C LYS A 51 3.90 -16.85 2.15
N ALA A 52 4.77 -15.92 2.56
CA ALA A 52 4.47 -14.47 2.56
C ALA A 52 3.09 -14.17 3.18
N CYS A 53 2.72 -14.90 4.24
CA CYS A 53 1.40 -14.86 4.85
C CYS A 53 1.48 -14.16 6.21
N ILE A 54 0.57 -13.21 6.41
CA ILE A 54 0.42 -12.43 7.64
C ILE A 54 -1.02 -12.64 8.13
N ARG A 55 -1.17 -13.17 9.33
CA ARG A 55 -2.47 -13.32 9.99
C ARG A 55 -2.73 -12.12 10.90
N LEU A 56 -3.88 -11.50 10.71
CA LEU A 56 -4.30 -10.27 11.37
C LEU A 56 -5.44 -10.54 12.35
N SER A 57 -5.72 -9.59 13.23
CA SER A 57 -6.93 -9.61 14.07
C SER A 57 -8.20 -9.34 13.26
N SER A 58 -8.09 -8.65 12.14
CA SER A 58 -9.16 -8.36 11.18
C SER A 58 -8.53 -7.99 9.84
N THR A 59 -9.23 -8.27 8.74
CA THR A 59 -8.86 -7.84 7.38
C THR A 59 -9.87 -6.83 6.81
N ALA A 60 -10.82 -6.38 7.62
CA ALA A 60 -11.85 -5.43 7.18
C ALA A 60 -11.24 -4.13 6.68
N GLY A 61 -11.59 -3.70 5.47
CA GLY A 61 -11.07 -2.49 4.83
C GLY A 61 -9.77 -2.69 4.04
N LEU A 62 -9.14 -3.87 4.10
CA LEU A 62 -8.02 -4.21 3.23
C LEU A 62 -8.51 -4.76 1.89
N THR A 63 -7.80 -4.41 0.83
CA THR A 63 -8.07 -4.90 -0.53
C THR A 63 -6.83 -5.45 -1.21
N VAL A 64 -7.03 -6.30 -2.22
CA VAL A 64 -5.94 -6.79 -3.07
C VAL A 64 -5.33 -5.59 -3.80
N ASN A 65 -4.01 -5.58 -3.94
CA ASN A 65 -3.16 -4.51 -4.44
C ASN A 65 -2.94 -3.33 -3.48
N ASP A 66 -3.50 -3.33 -2.27
CA ASP A 66 -3.10 -2.35 -1.27
C ASP A 66 -1.61 -2.46 -0.97
N GLN A 67 -0.96 -1.30 -0.89
CA GLN A 67 0.40 -1.20 -0.38
C GLN A 67 0.35 -1.13 1.15
N ILE A 68 1.23 -1.87 1.79
CA ILE A 68 1.31 -1.96 3.25
C ILE A 68 2.71 -1.70 3.76
N LEU A 69 2.78 -1.16 4.96
CA LEU A 69 3.96 -1.14 5.81
C LEU A 69 3.76 -2.15 6.93
N LEU A 70 4.71 -3.08 7.06
CA LEU A 70 4.82 -3.96 8.22
C LEU A 70 5.88 -3.38 9.14
N LEU A 71 5.56 -3.23 10.43
CA LEU A 71 6.43 -2.56 11.40
C LEU A 71 6.37 -3.27 12.76
N GLN A 72 7.54 -3.58 13.35
CA GLN A 72 7.62 -4.07 14.72
C GLN A 72 7.89 -2.93 15.68
N MET A 73 6.95 -2.71 16.63
CA MET A 73 6.93 -1.56 17.54
C MET A 73 7.74 -1.79 18.82
N LYS A 74 7.93 -3.04 19.23
CA LYS A 74 8.56 -3.41 20.50
C LYS A 74 9.55 -4.56 20.32
N GLY A 75 10.34 -4.81 21.34
CA GLY A 75 11.27 -5.94 21.43
C GLY A 75 12.57 -5.58 22.12
N ALA A 76 13.01 -4.33 22.05
CA ALA A 76 14.27 -3.90 22.65
C ALA A 76 14.32 -4.22 24.15
N ALA A 77 15.40 -4.84 24.57
CA ALA A 77 15.73 -5.08 25.96
C ALA A 77 16.62 -3.96 26.47
N ILE A 78 16.34 -3.50 27.68
CA ILE A 78 17.11 -2.46 28.38
C ILE A 78 17.52 -2.92 29.76
N THR A 79 18.62 -2.38 30.27
CA THR A 79 19.02 -2.55 31.68
C THR A 79 18.07 -1.78 32.57
N THR A 80 17.38 -2.49 33.48
CA THR A 80 16.43 -1.91 34.46
C THR A 80 16.99 -1.80 35.85
N SER A 81 18.21 -2.29 36.13
CA SER A 81 18.87 -2.20 37.39
C SER A 81 19.22 -0.75 37.75
N ASN A 82 19.01 -0.36 39.01
CA ASN A 82 19.32 1.00 39.50
C ASN A 82 20.83 1.17 39.68
N ASN A 83 21.56 1.38 38.60
CA ASN A 83 22.99 1.62 38.54
C ASN A 83 23.35 2.55 37.37
N SER A 84 24.64 2.79 37.14
CA SER A 84 25.12 3.66 36.04
C SER A 84 24.74 3.20 34.63
N SER A 85 24.32 1.95 34.46
CA SER A 85 23.89 1.37 33.16
C SER A 85 22.38 1.38 32.99
N PHE A 86 21.60 1.99 33.88
CA PHE A 86 20.15 2.08 33.75
C PHE A 86 19.74 2.69 32.39
N GLY A 87 18.84 2.04 31.70
CA GLY A 87 18.34 2.47 30.37
C GLY A 87 19.23 2.07 29.18
N THR A 88 20.40 1.46 29.40
CA THR A 88 21.25 0.97 28.31
C THR A 88 20.51 -0.12 27.54
N VAL A 89 20.42 0.03 26.19
CA VAL A 89 19.85 -1.00 25.30
C VAL A 89 20.83 -2.17 25.22
N THR A 90 20.39 -3.36 25.60
CA THR A 90 21.19 -4.58 25.60
C THR A 90 20.93 -5.47 24.38
N ALA A 91 19.73 -5.39 23.80
CA ALA A 91 19.37 -6.08 22.56
C ALA A 91 18.21 -5.35 21.87
N LEU A 92 18.17 -5.35 20.55
CA LEU A 92 17.05 -4.76 19.79
C LEU A 92 15.90 -5.76 19.61
N ASN A 93 16.18 -7.07 19.44
CA ASN A 93 15.18 -8.12 19.26
C ASN A 93 14.11 -7.74 18.21
N GLU A 94 14.57 -7.36 17.03
CA GLU A 94 13.77 -6.95 15.88
C GLU A 94 12.94 -5.67 16.05
N ALA A 95 13.01 -4.98 17.20
CA ALA A 95 12.33 -3.71 17.42
C ALA A 95 12.81 -2.67 16.39
N GLY A 96 11.86 -2.05 15.69
CA GLY A 96 12.14 -1.11 14.62
C GLY A 96 12.31 -1.75 13.23
N ASN A 97 12.30 -3.08 13.10
CA ASN A 97 12.24 -3.72 11.80
C ASN A 97 10.98 -3.30 11.06
N TYR A 98 11.14 -2.91 9.81
CA TYR A 98 10.02 -2.56 8.93
C TYR A 98 10.31 -2.99 7.49
N GLU A 99 9.25 -3.21 6.74
CA GLU A 99 9.32 -3.40 5.29
C GLU A 99 7.96 -3.09 4.65
N THR A 100 7.99 -2.79 3.37
CA THR A 100 6.78 -2.56 2.58
C THR A 100 6.45 -3.79 1.75
N GLY A 101 5.16 -3.98 1.48
CA GLY A 101 4.68 -5.04 0.62
C GLY A 101 3.41 -4.65 -0.11
N THR A 102 2.96 -5.51 -1.01
CA THR A 102 1.69 -5.35 -1.71
C THR A 102 0.85 -6.60 -1.51
N ILE A 103 -0.43 -6.42 -1.19
CA ILE A 103 -1.36 -7.53 -0.95
C ILE A 103 -1.66 -8.25 -2.26
N CYS A 104 -1.34 -9.54 -2.32
CA CYS A 104 -1.64 -10.43 -3.44
C CYS A 104 -3.03 -11.06 -3.32
N SER A 105 -3.40 -11.51 -2.10
CA SER A 105 -4.71 -12.10 -1.83
C SER A 105 -5.07 -12.01 -0.36
N ILE A 106 -6.36 -12.11 -0.06
CA ILE A 106 -6.91 -12.11 1.30
C ILE A 106 -7.78 -13.36 1.45
N LYS A 107 -7.59 -14.12 2.53
CA LYS A 107 -8.38 -15.32 2.86
C LYS A 107 -8.69 -15.33 4.35
N GLY A 108 -9.94 -15.02 4.71
CA GLY A 108 -10.35 -14.89 6.10
C GLY A 108 -9.57 -13.79 6.83
N ASP A 109 -8.86 -14.17 7.88
CA ASP A 109 -7.99 -13.28 8.68
C ASP A 109 -6.56 -13.16 8.15
N SER A 110 -6.25 -13.77 7.00
CA SER A 110 -4.91 -13.92 6.48
C SER A 110 -4.72 -13.13 5.20
N VAL A 111 -3.65 -12.34 5.17
CA VAL A 111 -3.18 -11.55 4.03
C VAL A 111 -1.94 -12.22 3.45
N PHE A 112 -1.89 -12.37 2.12
CA PHE A 112 -0.74 -12.88 1.39
C PHE A 112 -0.11 -11.76 0.57
N LEU A 113 1.22 -11.67 0.59
CA LEU A 113 1.97 -10.67 -0.16
C LEU A 113 2.50 -11.25 -1.48
N PHE A 114 2.81 -10.38 -2.44
CA PHE A 114 3.45 -10.78 -3.70
C PHE A 114 4.88 -11.29 -3.52
N HIS A 115 5.57 -10.83 -2.46
CA HIS A 115 6.96 -11.18 -2.18
C HIS A 115 7.10 -11.70 -0.75
N LEU A 116 8.10 -12.57 -0.55
CA LEU A 116 8.48 -13.02 0.78
C LEU A 116 9.05 -11.86 1.60
N LEU A 117 8.79 -11.89 2.90
CA LEU A 117 9.36 -10.94 3.85
C LEU A 117 10.88 -11.13 3.94
N GLN A 118 11.61 -10.04 3.99
CA GLN A 118 13.07 -10.02 4.09
C GLN A 118 13.54 -9.95 5.54
N ASN A 119 12.75 -9.30 6.40
CA ASN A 119 13.05 -9.15 7.81
C ASN A 119 12.37 -10.21 8.66
N THR A 120 12.93 -10.44 9.83
CA THR A 120 12.33 -11.27 10.89
C THR A 120 11.47 -10.41 11.80
N TYR A 121 10.38 -10.97 12.29
CA TYR A 121 9.44 -10.31 13.19
C TYR A 121 8.97 -11.27 14.28
N THR A 122 8.66 -10.72 15.46
CA THR A 122 8.18 -11.47 16.63
C THR A 122 6.81 -10.92 17.09
N PRO A 123 5.70 -11.23 16.42
CA PRO A 123 4.38 -10.64 16.69
C PRO A 123 3.93 -10.78 18.15
N ALA A 124 4.19 -11.93 18.77
CA ALA A 124 3.76 -12.23 20.12
C ALA A 124 4.31 -11.24 21.18
N THR A 125 5.57 -10.86 21.06
CA THR A 125 6.28 -9.99 22.02
C THR A 125 6.57 -8.60 21.46
N GLY A 126 6.83 -8.50 20.15
CA GLY A 126 7.29 -7.30 19.47
C GLY A 126 6.21 -6.32 19.06
N LYS A 127 4.92 -6.69 19.16
CA LYS A 127 3.80 -5.86 18.72
C LYS A 127 3.99 -5.38 17.29
N VAL A 128 3.78 -6.29 16.36
CA VAL A 128 3.88 -6.01 14.93
C VAL A 128 2.54 -5.45 14.43
N GLN A 129 2.61 -4.43 13.61
CA GLN A 129 1.44 -3.80 12.97
C GLN A 129 1.60 -3.84 11.46
N LEU A 130 0.49 -4.03 10.76
CA LEU A 130 0.33 -3.80 9.34
C LEU A 130 -0.45 -2.50 9.15
N VAL A 131 0.10 -1.58 8.36
CA VAL A 131 -0.49 -0.27 8.08
C VAL A 131 -0.63 -0.12 6.58
N PRO A 132 -1.84 -0.11 6.01
CA PRO A 132 -2.02 0.22 4.60
C PRO A 132 -1.73 1.70 4.38
N PHE A 133 -1.12 2.02 3.24
CA PHE A 133 -0.91 3.40 2.82
C PHE A 133 -1.32 3.58 1.37
N ALA A 134 -1.98 4.71 1.10
CA ALA A 134 -2.42 5.05 -0.23
C ALA A 134 -1.31 5.81 -0.98
N SER A 135 -1.20 5.53 -2.27
CA SER A 135 -0.38 6.31 -3.20
C SER A 135 -1.29 7.13 -4.11
N TYR A 136 -1.02 8.41 -4.21
CA TYR A 136 -1.81 9.35 -5.01
C TYR A 136 -0.96 9.97 -6.11
N VAL A 137 -1.49 10.01 -7.32
CA VAL A 137 -0.86 10.78 -8.42
C VAL A 137 -1.00 12.28 -8.15
N SER A 138 -2.17 12.70 -7.64
CA SER A 138 -2.45 14.06 -7.22
C SER A 138 -3.46 14.02 -6.09
N ALA A 139 -3.22 14.79 -5.04
CA ALA A 139 -4.10 14.86 -3.89
C ALA A 139 -4.29 16.30 -3.44
N ASN A 140 -5.50 16.62 -2.98
CA ASN A 140 -5.86 17.90 -2.38
C ASN A 140 -6.35 17.68 -0.96
N VAL A 141 -5.70 18.30 0.01
CA VAL A 141 -6.15 18.28 1.40
C VAL A 141 -7.28 19.28 1.55
N THR A 142 -8.49 18.76 1.75
CA THR A 142 -9.72 19.57 1.81
C THR A 142 -10.14 19.94 3.23
N ASP A 143 -9.60 19.23 4.24
CA ASP A 143 -9.82 19.47 5.66
C ASP A 143 -8.67 18.84 6.47
N THR A 144 -8.73 18.92 7.79
CA THR A 144 -7.73 18.37 8.71
C THR A 144 -7.51 16.89 8.45
N VAL A 145 -6.23 16.50 8.26
CA VAL A 145 -5.80 15.09 8.16
C VAL A 145 -5.32 14.64 9.54
N LYS A 146 -5.78 13.48 9.99
CA LYS A 146 -5.48 12.90 11.29
C LYS A 146 -5.00 11.46 11.15
N ALA A 147 -4.11 11.03 12.05
CA ALA A 147 -3.87 9.62 12.28
C ALA A 147 -5.00 9.03 13.14
N ALA A 148 -5.30 7.74 12.94
CA ALA A 148 -6.15 7.01 13.89
C ALA A 148 -5.47 6.98 15.27
N PRO A 149 -6.21 7.04 16.38
CA PRO A 149 -5.68 6.94 17.74
C PRO A 149 -5.16 5.54 18.04
#